data_a4af35bc10a6afa527430c22c2e70465
#
_entry.id   a4af35bc10a6afa527430c22c2e70465
#
_cell.length_a   1.000
_cell.length_b   1.000
_cell.length_c   1.000
_cell.angle_alpha   90.00
_cell.angle_beta   90.00
_cell.angle_gamma   90.00
#
_symmetry.space_group_name_H-M   'P 1'
#
loop_
_entity.id
_entity.type
_entity.pdbx_description
1 polymer ?
#
loop_
_entity_poly.entity_id
_entity_poly.type
_entity_poly.pdbx_seq_one_letter_code
_entity_poly.pdbx_strand_id
1 'polypeptide(L)'
;MSVSTAAADQSVCTPLPVLGRDVTVPLVTGGEVSYAALDYAASAPALQRVWDDVAAYAPYYGSVHRGAGYLSQLSTDLFENARKTVADFLGCRPADQVIFTRSTTDSLNLLARVIPADCQVFVFETEHHASLLPWQDARVTYLDAPRTPRQAVETLERALADRDPYGPALVCVTGASNVTGELWPVRELAVAAHAHGARIVLDAAQLAPHHPVDLRDLDVDWVAFSGHKLYAPFGSGVLAGRADWLQAAEPYLAGGGASRKVTRREDGGVAVEWHETAARHEAGSPNVIGAYAIASACKALTEAGWDSLVTREQHLIAKVREGLAEVPEVRVLSLFGDDAPRVGVISFVVEGWNSSHFAAALSAEYGIGVRDGLFCAHPLVRTLLGSDAQTQGECGAPEAAPGEKSLNAIRVSFGAGTPDEHVERFVNAVGELVAEGAKWQYRTEDGRCVPAV
;
A
#
# COMPACT_ATOMS: atom_id res chain seq x y z
N MET A 1 -8.59 -49.27 -20.38
CA MET A 1 -8.94 -48.47 -19.19
C MET A 1 -8.54 -47.03 -19.45
N SER A 2 -9.54 -46.22 -19.80
CA SER A 2 -9.32 -44.81 -20.14
C SER A 2 -9.39 -44.02 -18.84
N VAL A 3 -8.28 -43.38 -18.46
CA VAL A 3 -8.24 -42.47 -17.33
C VAL A 3 -8.82 -41.14 -17.79
N SER A 4 -10.04 -40.87 -17.36
CA SER A 4 -10.67 -39.57 -17.51
C SER A 4 -9.97 -38.58 -16.58
N THR A 5 -9.21 -37.67 -17.13
CA THR A 5 -8.75 -36.46 -16.42
C THR A 5 -9.94 -35.52 -16.29
N ALA A 6 -10.64 -35.59 -15.17
CA ALA A 6 -11.58 -34.54 -14.79
C ALA A 6 -10.76 -33.27 -14.54
N ALA A 7 -10.86 -32.31 -15.46
CA ALA A 7 -10.45 -30.93 -15.20
C ALA A 7 -11.28 -30.44 -14.01
N ALA A 8 -10.62 -30.11 -12.91
CA ALA A 8 -11.25 -29.42 -11.80
C ALA A 8 -11.74 -28.06 -12.33
N ASP A 9 -13.04 -27.89 -12.41
CA ASP A 9 -13.70 -26.62 -12.63
C ASP A 9 -13.35 -25.73 -11.42
N GLN A 10 -12.28 -24.96 -11.52
CA GLN A 10 -11.94 -23.94 -10.54
C GLN A 10 -12.95 -22.81 -10.74
N SER A 11 -14.05 -22.86 -10.01
CA SER A 11 -15.00 -21.76 -9.94
C SER A 11 -14.23 -20.51 -9.48
N VAL A 12 -13.90 -19.63 -10.43
CA VAL A 12 -13.27 -18.35 -10.14
C VAL A 12 -14.18 -17.60 -9.18
N CYS A 13 -13.67 -17.28 -7.99
CA CYS A 13 -14.43 -16.58 -6.96
C CYS A 13 -14.98 -15.26 -7.51
N THR A 14 -16.23 -14.93 -7.19
CA THR A 14 -16.84 -13.66 -7.57
C THR A 14 -16.14 -12.49 -6.85
N PRO A 15 -16.03 -11.31 -7.50
CA PRO A 15 -15.44 -10.14 -6.85
C PRO A 15 -16.25 -9.74 -5.61
N LEU A 16 -15.54 -9.29 -4.57
CA LEU A 16 -16.21 -8.78 -3.37
C LEU A 16 -16.99 -7.49 -3.71
N PRO A 17 -18.17 -7.29 -3.12
CA PRO A 17 -18.93 -6.06 -3.31
C PRO A 17 -18.18 -4.84 -2.81
N VAL A 18 -18.00 -3.85 -3.69
CA VAL A 18 -17.37 -2.56 -3.38
C VAL A 18 -18.30 -1.42 -3.76
N LEU A 19 -18.16 -0.27 -3.09
CA LEU A 19 -18.86 0.95 -3.45
C LEU A 19 -18.37 1.48 -4.79
N GLY A 20 -19.28 2.07 -5.55
CA GLY A 20 -18.96 2.71 -6.82
C GLY A 20 -18.79 1.76 -8.01
N ARG A 21 -19.05 0.45 -7.83
CA ARG A 21 -18.96 -0.53 -8.92
C ARG A 21 -19.85 -0.19 -10.13
N ASP A 22 -21.03 0.35 -9.88
CA ASP A 22 -22.04 0.62 -10.91
C ASP A 22 -22.08 2.12 -11.32
N VAL A 23 -21.07 2.90 -10.90
CA VAL A 23 -20.96 4.31 -11.29
C VAL A 23 -20.63 4.38 -12.79
N THR A 24 -21.48 5.09 -13.55
CA THR A 24 -21.24 5.38 -14.95
C THR A 24 -20.55 6.73 -15.13
N VAL A 25 -19.72 6.83 -16.16
CA VAL A 25 -19.00 8.06 -16.54
C VAL A 25 -19.24 8.38 -18.01
N PRO A 26 -19.34 9.67 -18.39
CA PRO A 26 -19.48 10.06 -19.78
C PRO A 26 -18.16 9.86 -20.54
N LEU A 27 -18.25 9.47 -21.79
CA LEU A 27 -17.13 9.37 -22.72
C LEU A 27 -17.07 10.58 -23.65
N VAL A 28 -15.88 11.07 -23.97
CA VAL A 28 -15.69 12.16 -24.95
C VAL A 28 -16.14 11.74 -26.36
N THR A 29 -16.13 10.45 -26.65
CA THR A 29 -16.63 9.85 -27.88
C THR A 29 -18.15 9.72 -27.94
N GLY A 30 -18.84 10.10 -26.85
CA GLY A 30 -20.30 10.01 -26.69
C GLY A 30 -20.75 8.75 -25.93
N GLY A 31 -21.89 8.85 -25.26
CA GLY A 31 -22.43 7.79 -24.41
C GLY A 31 -21.83 7.78 -23.00
N GLU A 32 -22.16 6.73 -22.26
CA GLU A 32 -21.69 6.49 -20.88
C GLU A 32 -21.28 5.01 -20.74
N VAL A 33 -20.35 4.76 -19.82
CA VAL A 33 -19.89 3.42 -19.49
C VAL A 33 -19.69 3.27 -17.98
N SER A 34 -19.87 2.05 -17.44
CA SER A 34 -19.48 1.75 -16.06
C SER A 34 -17.99 2.02 -15.88
N TYR A 35 -17.63 2.80 -14.84
CA TYR A 35 -16.24 3.20 -14.61
C TYR A 35 -15.37 2.02 -14.16
N ALA A 36 -14.31 1.74 -14.88
CA ALA A 36 -13.32 0.75 -14.49
C ALA A 36 -12.26 1.39 -13.59
N ALA A 37 -12.47 1.31 -12.27
CA ALA A 37 -11.47 1.76 -11.29
C ALA A 37 -10.32 0.76 -11.25
N LEU A 38 -9.19 1.10 -11.87
CA LEU A 38 -7.98 0.27 -11.93
C LEU A 38 -6.74 0.99 -11.34
N ASP A 39 -6.96 1.74 -10.25
CA ASP A 39 -5.90 2.40 -9.46
C ASP A 39 -5.98 2.04 -7.96
N TYR A 40 -6.25 0.77 -7.63
CA TYR A 40 -6.37 0.26 -6.24
C TYR A 40 -5.09 0.46 -5.44
N ALA A 41 -3.93 0.41 -6.07
CA ALA A 41 -2.64 0.65 -5.40
C ALA A 41 -2.48 2.09 -4.89
N ALA A 42 -3.20 3.06 -5.44
CA ALA A 42 -3.29 4.40 -4.88
C ALA A 42 -4.32 4.45 -3.73
N SER A 43 -5.55 4.00 -3.98
CA SER A 43 -6.60 3.87 -2.97
C SER A 43 -7.69 2.91 -3.47
N ALA A 44 -8.01 1.89 -2.70
CA ALA A 44 -9.07 0.95 -3.02
C ALA A 44 -10.46 1.55 -2.69
N PRO A 45 -11.51 1.23 -3.46
CA PRO A 45 -12.87 1.56 -3.06
C PRO A 45 -13.23 0.86 -1.75
N ALA A 46 -14.16 1.41 -0.98
CA ALA A 46 -14.63 0.76 0.23
C ALA A 46 -15.35 -0.55 -0.11
N LEU A 47 -15.11 -1.63 0.67
CA LEU A 47 -16.01 -2.77 0.64
C LEU A 47 -17.41 -2.34 1.07
N GLN A 48 -18.46 -2.87 0.44
CA GLN A 48 -19.84 -2.61 0.83
C GLN A 48 -20.06 -2.91 2.32
N ARG A 49 -19.54 -4.03 2.81
CA ARG A 49 -19.58 -4.43 4.21
C ARG A 49 -19.02 -3.35 5.15
N VAL A 50 -17.87 -2.74 4.79
CA VAL A 50 -17.23 -1.71 5.60
C VAL A 50 -18.11 -0.46 5.70
N TRP A 51 -18.72 -0.05 4.59
CA TRP A 51 -19.64 1.07 4.58
C TRP A 51 -20.89 0.79 5.42
N ASP A 52 -21.49 -0.37 5.27
CA ASP A 52 -22.70 -0.76 6.01
C ASP A 52 -22.45 -0.82 7.51
N ASP A 53 -21.32 -1.39 7.95
CA ASP A 53 -20.91 -1.45 9.34
C ASP A 53 -20.71 -0.03 9.92
N VAL A 54 -20.03 0.86 9.19
CA VAL A 54 -19.83 2.26 9.60
C VAL A 54 -21.16 3.01 9.66
N ALA A 55 -22.03 2.85 8.66
CA ALA A 55 -23.34 3.49 8.63
C ALA A 55 -24.24 3.02 9.78
N ALA A 56 -24.20 1.75 10.12
CA ALA A 56 -24.94 1.18 11.25
C ALA A 56 -24.45 1.70 12.60
N TYR A 57 -23.14 1.93 12.74
CA TYR A 57 -22.56 2.50 13.96
C TYR A 57 -22.75 4.02 14.08
N ALA A 58 -22.77 4.77 13.00
CA ALA A 58 -22.73 6.23 12.99
C ALA A 58 -23.74 6.91 13.96
N PRO A 59 -25.00 6.44 14.11
CA PRO A 59 -25.96 7.03 15.07
C PRO A 59 -25.54 6.87 16.54
N TYR A 60 -24.64 5.92 16.84
CA TYR A 60 -24.19 5.59 18.20
C TYR A 60 -22.82 6.19 18.53
N TYR A 61 -22.26 7.01 17.65
CA TYR A 61 -20.96 7.62 17.86
C TYR A 61 -20.92 8.45 19.15
N GLY A 62 -19.89 8.23 19.97
CA GLY A 62 -19.61 8.94 21.21
C GLY A 62 -18.13 9.12 21.46
N SER A 63 -17.78 9.83 22.54
CA SER A 63 -16.39 10.00 22.98
C SER A 63 -15.79 8.66 23.42
N VAL A 64 -14.47 8.50 23.24
CA VAL A 64 -13.75 7.27 23.60
C VAL A 64 -12.93 7.48 24.86
N HIS A 65 -12.88 6.46 25.73
CA HIS A 65 -12.09 6.34 26.97
C HIS A 65 -12.43 7.30 28.11
N ARG A 66 -13.28 8.32 27.95
CA ARG A 66 -13.41 9.41 28.94
C ARG A 66 -14.83 9.69 29.40
N GLY A 67 -15.82 9.02 28.87
CA GLY A 67 -17.23 9.24 29.23
C GLY A 67 -17.85 8.07 29.96
N ALA A 68 -18.67 8.36 31.00
CA ALA A 68 -19.47 7.35 31.67
C ALA A 68 -20.81 7.05 30.94
N GLY A 69 -21.15 7.86 29.92
CA GLY A 69 -22.41 7.70 29.16
C GLY A 69 -22.38 6.44 28.29
N TYR A 70 -23.56 5.88 28.03
CA TYR A 70 -23.73 4.65 27.26
C TYR A 70 -23.02 4.69 25.88
N LEU A 71 -23.19 5.77 25.10
CA LEU A 71 -22.56 5.90 23.78
C LEU A 71 -21.02 5.99 23.86
N SER A 72 -20.50 6.58 24.96
CA SER A 72 -19.06 6.64 25.16
C SER A 72 -18.48 5.26 25.50
N GLN A 73 -19.17 4.46 26.31
CA GLN A 73 -18.78 3.09 26.60
C GLN A 73 -18.84 2.23 25.33
N LEU A 74 -19.93 2.31 24.59
CA LEU A 74 -20.09 1.59 23.32
C LEU A 74 -18.98 1.92 22.32
N SER A 75 -18.64 3.21 22.15
CA SER A 75 -17.58 3.65 21.24
C SER A 75 -16.20 3.20 21.73
N THR A 76 -15.96 3.17 23.04
CA THR A 76 -14.73 2.65 23.63
C THR A 76 -14.59 1.14 23.38
N ASP A 77 -15.63 0.37 23.63
CA ASP A 77 -15.64 -1.07 23.38
C ASP A 77 -15.44 -1.39 21.91
N LEU A 78 -16.08 -0.63 21.02
CA LEU A 78 -15.91 -0.77 19.57
C LEU A 78 -14.46 -0.52 19.14
N PHE A 79 -13.85 0.55 19.64
CA PHE A 79 -12.48 0.93 19.33
C PHE A 79 -11.47 -0.12 19.82
N GLU A 80 -11.62 -0.60 21.05
CA GLU A 80 -10.72 -1.62 21.61
C GLU A 80 -10.95 -3.00 20.98
N ASN A 81 -12.18 -3.34 20.59
CA ASN A 81 -12.45 -4.55 19.82
C ASN A 81 -11.90 -4.47 18.40
N ALA A 82 -11.91 -3.28 17.78
CA ALA A 82 -11.23 -3.06 16.50
C ALA A 82 -9.73 -3.33 16.60
N ARG A 83 -9.08 -2.86 17.69
CA ARG A 83 -7.67 -3.14 17.99
C ARG A 83 -7.38 -4.64 18.07
N LYS A 84 -8.21 -5.40 18.79
CA LYS A 84 -8.09 -6.86 18.88
C LYS A 84 -8.24 -7.54 17.51
N THR A 85 -9.26 -7.14 16.75
CA THR A 85 -9.48 -7.68 15.40
C THR A 85 -8.28 -7.47 14.50
N VAL A 86 -7.66 -6.28 14.56
CA VAL A 86 -6.45 -5.98 13.78
C VAL A 86 -5.26 -6.80 14.29
N ALA A 87 -5.13 -6.97 15.60
CA ALA A 87 -4.07 -7.81 16.18
C ALA A 87 -4.20 -9.28 15.72
N ASP A 88 -5.42 -9.81 15.71
CA ASP A 88 -5.69 -11.17 15.23
C ASP A 88 -5.40 -11.31 13.72
N PHE A 89 -5.83 -10.33 12.92
CA PHE A 89 -5.59 -10.29 11.48
C PHE A 89 -4.10 -10.29 11.11
N LEU A 90 -3.26 -9.65 11.94
CA LEU A 90 -1.82 -9.53 11.75
C LEU A 90 -1.01 -10.64 12.46
N GLY A 91 -1.66 -11.59 13.13
CA GLY A 91 -0.95 -12.60 13.91
C GLY A 91 -0.05 -12.02 15.00
N CYS A 92 -0.45 -10.91 15.65
CA CYS A 92 0.33 -10.27 16.69
C CYS A 92 0.65 -11.22 17.86
N ARG A 93 1.84 -11.04 18.46
CA ARG A 93 2.23 -11.71 19.71
C ARG A 93 1.47 -11.10 20.89
N PRO A 94 1.28 -11.78 22.01
CA PRO A 94 0.55 -11.23 23.17
C PRO A 94 1.12 -9.94 23.74
N ALA A 95 2.43 -9.68 23.56
CA ALA A 95 3.11 -8.49 24.04
C ALA A 95 3.18 -7.37 22.97
N ASP A 96 2.74 -7.62 21.75
CA ASP A 96 2.73 -6.62 20.69
C ASP A 96 1.64 -5.57 20.94
N GLN A 97 1.86 -4.37 20.45
CA GLN A 97 0.90 -3.27 20.47
C GLN A 97 0.40 -2.99 19.07
N VAL A 98 -0.88 -2.66 18.95
CA VAL A 98 -1.49 -2.12 17.72
C VAL A 98 -1.83 -0.66 17.99
N ILE A 99 -1.29 0.25 17.20
CA ILE A 99 -1.51 1.69 17.29
C ILE A 99 -2.24 2.14 16.04
N PHE A 100 -3.36 2.84 16.22
CA PHE A 100 -4.06 3.48 15.11
C PHE A 100 -3.41 4.82 14.78
N THR A 101 -3.06 4.99 13.52
CA THR A 101 -2.44 6.17 12.94
C THR A 101 -3.32 6.72 11.82
N ARG A 102 -2.85 7.70 11.05
CA ARG A 102 -3.58 8.22 9.88
C ARG A 102 -3.29 7.44 8.59
N SER A 103 -2.13 6.81 8.48
CA SER A 103 -1.67 6.11 7.27
C SER A 103 -0.38 5.35 7.54
N THR A 104 0.10 4.53 6.58
CA THR A 104 1.45 3.94 6.59
C THR A 104 2.54 5.00 6.79
N THR A 105 2.43 6.13 6.11
CA THR A 105 3.38 7.25 6.27
C THR A 105 3.44 7.73 7.72
N ASP A 106 2.30 7.90 8.36
CA ASP A 106 2.22 8.31 9.77
C ASP A 106 2.78 7.23 10.71
N SER A 107 2.49 5.96 10.43
CA SER A 107 3.00 4.80 11.18
C SER A 107 4.52 4.72 11.15
N LEU A 108 5.14 4.89 9.99
CA LEU A 108 6.58 4.84 9.82
C LEU A 108 7.27 6.08 10.40
N ASN A 109 6.66 7.27 10.33
CA ASN A 109 7.14 8.46 11.02
C ASN A 109 7.03 8.30 12.56
N LEU A 110 5.98 7.67 13.08
CA LEU A 110 5.89 7.33 14.49
C LEU A 110 7.04 6.41 14.89
N LEU A 111 7.27 5.33 14.12
CA LEU A 111 8.38 4.42 14.40
C LEU A 111 9.73 5.13 14.35
N ALA A 112 9.96 5.97 13.34
CA ALA A 112 11.18 6.77 13.22
C ALA A 112 11.41 7.69 14.42
N ARG A 113 10.34 8.17 15.07
CA ARG A 113 10.43 9.02 16.25
C ARG A 113 10.76 8.24 17.53
N VAL A 114 10.46 6.93 17.57
CA VAL A 114 10.62 6.11 18.79
C VAL A 114 11.80 5.14 18.72
N ILE A 115 12.50 5.04 17.60
CA ILE A 115 13.74 4.25 17.54
C ILE A 115 14.77 4.80 18.54
N PRO A 116 15.63 3.95 19.10
CA PRO A 116 16.70 4.40 20.02
C PRO A 116 17.63 5.42 19.36
N ALA A 117 18.22 6.28 20.17
CA ALA A 117 19.29 7.17 19.72
C ALA A 117 20.42 6.36 19.05
N ASP A 118 21.05 6.94 18.06
CA ASP A 118 22.12 6.30 17.27
C ASP A 118 21.71 5.03 16.50
N CYS A 119 20.41 4.77 16.36
CA CYS A 119 19.92 3.66 15.55
C CYS A 119 20.39 3.81 14.10
N GLN A 120 20.95 2.73 13.56
CA GLN A 120 21.28 2.65 12.14
C GLN A 120 20.11 2.03 11.38
N VAL A 121 19.63 2.73 10.35
CA VAL A 121 18.49 2.28 9.53
C VAL A 121 18.99 1.84 8.17
N PHE A 122 18.55 0.66 7.72
CA PHE A 122 18.84 0.08 6.41
C PHE A 122 17.55 0.09 5.59
N VAL A 123 17.60 0.67 4.41
CA VAL A 123 16.42 0.80 3.53
C VAL A 123 16.86 0.70 2.07
N PHE A 124 16.13 -0.09 1.27
CA PHE A 124 16.41 -0.15 -0.16
C PHE A 124 15.99 1.15 -0.86
N GLU A 125 16.79 1.61 -1.81
CA GLU A 125 16.44 2.81 -2.62
C GLU A 125 15.16 2.61 -3.44
N THR A 126 14.72 1.36 -3.62
CA THR A 126 13.50 0.97 -4.32
C THR A 126 12.22 1.20 -3.53
N GLU A 127 12.32 1.61 -2.26
CA GLU A 127 11.17 1.78 -1.38
C GLU A 127 10.29 2.97 -1.78
N HIS A 128 9.00 2.85 -1.43
CA HIS A 128 8.09 3.98 -1.47
C HIS A 128 8.58 5.12 -0.55
N HIS A 129 8.30 6.38 -0.90
CA HIS A 129 8.74 7.54 -0.10
C HIS A 129 8.33 7.48 1.37
N ALA A 130 7.20 6.81 1.69
CA ALA A 130 6.76 6.61 3.08
C ALA A 130 7.75 5.79 3.91
N SER A 131 8.47 4.84 3.26
CA SER A 131 9.49 3.98 3.87
C SER A 131 10.90 4.54 3.72
N LEU A 132 11.12 5.38 2.70
CA LEU A 132 12.44 5.93 2.37
C LEU A 132 12.80 7.18 3.18
N LEU A 133 11.82 8.05 3.49
CA LEU A 133 12.09 9.41 3.96
C LEU A 133 11.97 9.65 5.47
N PRO A 134 11.34 8.83 6.32
CA PRO A 134 11.09 9.18 7.72
C PRO A 134 12.34 9.27 8.62
N TRP A 135 13.45 8.69 8.23
CA TRP A 135 14.61 8.38 9.06
C TRP A 135 15.63 9.52 9.20
N GLN A 136 15.18 10.78 9.11
CA GLN A 136 16.07 11.97 9.03
C GLN A 136 17.00 12.15 10.23
N ASP A 137 16.56 11.71 11.43
CA ASP A 137 17.35 11.81 12.67
C ASP A 137 18.20 10.55 12.94
N ALA A 138 18.17 9.55 12.04
CA ALA A 138 18.93 8.30 12.14
C ALA A 138 20.13 8.28 11.18
N ARG A 139 21.05 7.33 11.43
CA ARG A 139 22.10 7.01 10.46
C ARG A 139 21.52 6.06 9.40
N VAL A 140 21.25 6.56 8.20
CA VAL A 140 20.63 5.78 7.14
C VAL A 140 21.68 5.20 6.19
N THR A 141 21.56 3.91 5.91
CA THR A 141 22.27 3.22 4.83
C THR A 141 21.27 2.86 3.74
N TYR A 142 21.41 3.48 2.58
CA TYR A 142 20.60 3.16 1.41
C TYR A 142 21.23 1.96 0.69
N LEU A 143 20.40 0.94 0.43
CA LEU A 143 20.80 -0.29 -0.24
C LEU A 143 20.44 -0.20 -1.72
N ASP A 144 21.36 -0.60 -2.57
CA ASP A 144 21.15 -0.62 -4.02
C ASP A 144 19.96 -1.51 -4.42
N ALA A 145 19.32 -1.16 -5.54
CA ALA A 145 18.23 -1.91 -6.13
C ALA A 145 18.66 -3.33 -6.49
N PRO A 146 18.08 -4.38 -5.87
CA PRO A 146 18.43 -5.76 -6.19
C PRO A 146 17.74 -6.20 -7.48
N ARG A 147 18.36 -7.12 -8.22
CA ARG A 147 17.79 -7.69 -9.45
C ARG A 147 17.10 -9.04 -9.22
N THR A 148 17.23 -9.61 -8.03
CA THR A 148 16.59 -10.86 -7.64
C THR A 148 16.28 -10.84 -6.13
N PRO A 149 15.29 -11.62 -5.66
CA PRO A 149 15.02 -11.75 -4.22
C PRO A 149 16.26 -12.22 -3.43
N ARG A 150 17.06 -13.14 -3.98
CA ARG A 150 18.31 -13.60 -3.38
C ARG A 150 19.31 -12.45 -3.23
N GLN A 151 19.49 -11.63 -4.27
CA GLN A 151 20.38 -10.48 -4.22
C GLN A 151 19.94 -9.45 -3.17
N ALA A 152 18.64 -9.29 -2.92
CA ALA A 152 18.15 -8.43 -1.85
C ALA A 152 18.68 -8.89 -0.49
N VAL A 153 18.59 -10.19 -0.20
CA VAL A 153 19.11 -10.78 1.04
C VAL A 153 20.63 -10.61 1.13
N GLU A 154 21.37 -10.97 0.09
CA GLU A 154 22.85 -10.86 0.05
C GLU A 154 23.33 -9.40 0.22
N THR A 155 22.60 -8.43 -0.33
CA THR A 155 22.89 -6.99 -0.19
C THR A 155 22.68 -6.53 1.24
N LEU A 156 21.57 -6.93 1.86
CA LEU A 156 21.27 -6.62 3.25
C LEU A 156 22.30 -7.25 4.20
N GLU A 157 22.61 -8.54 4.06
CA GLU A 157 23.59 -9.24 4.91
C GLU A 157 24.96 -8.55 4.87
N ARG A 158 25.44 -8.17 3.69
CA ARG A 158 26.71 -7.46 3.51
C ARG A 158 26.69 -6.12 4.25
N ALA A 159 25.64 -5.33 4.07
CA ALA A 159 25.54 -4.03 4.74
C ALA A 159 25.42 -4.15 6.27
N LEU A 160 24.74 -5.18 6.76
CA LEU A 160 24.63 -5.46 8.18
C LEU A 160 25.93 -5.97 8.80
N ALA A 161 26.76 -6.71 8.05
CA ALA A 161 28.07 -7.18 8.52
C ALA A 161 29.05 -6.03 8.73
N ASP A 162 28.93 -4.96 7.97
CA ASP A 162 29.81 -3.77 8.04
C ASP A 162 29.41 -2.77 9.14
N ARG A 163 28.28 -2.99 9.84
CA ARG A 163 27.81 -2.08 10.89
C ARG A 163 28.51 -2.28 12.24
N ASP A 164 28.35 -1.30 13.14
CA ASP A 164 28.64 -1.49 14.57
C ASP A 164 27.70 -2.56 15.17
N PRO A 165 28.20 -3.72 15.59
CA PRO A 165 27.35 -4.81 16.08
C PRO A 165 26.65 -4.51 17.41
N TYR A 166 27.12 -3.52 18.16
CA TYR A 166 26.62 -3.17 19.49
C TYR A 166 25.53 -2.09 19.48
N GLY A 167 25.40 -1.33 18.39
CA GLY A 167 24.40 -0.29 18.24
C GLY A 167 23.03 -0.86 17.83
N PRO A 168 21.91 -0.15 18.15
CA PRO A 168 20.60 -0.52 17.65
C PRO A 168 20.53 -0.39 16.12
N ALA A 169 19.80 -1.29 15.46
CA ALA A 169 19.62 -1.25 14.02
C ALA A 169 18.19 -1.65 13.63
N LEU A 170 17.70 -1.04 12.58
CA LEU A 170 16.39 -1.28 11.99
C LEU A 170 16.52 -1.46 10.48
N VAL A 171 15.89 -2.49 9.96
CA VAL A 171 15.69 -2.71 8.52
C VAL A 171 14.25 -2.33 8.17
N CYS A 172 14.05 -1.50 7.15
CA CYS A 172 12.73 -1.15 6.65
C CYS A 172 12.56 -1.72 5.23
N VAL A 173 11.56 -2.57 5.04
CA VAL A 173 11.33 -3.27 3.77
C VAL A 173 9.86 -3.26 3.38
N THR A 174 9.59 -3.18 2.07
CA THR A 174 8.25 -3.43 1.53
C THR A 174 7.94 -4.92 1.44
N GLY A 175 6.67 -5.28 1.61
CA GLY A 175 6.21 -6.66 1.36
C GLY A 175 5.87 -6.92 -0.09
N ALA A 176 5.37 -5.88 -0.79
CA ALA A 176 5.08 -5.91 -2.21
C ALA A 176 5.32 -4.52 -2.81
N SER A 177 5.95 -4.48 -3.98
CA SER A 177 6.27 -3.21 -4.65
C SER A 177 5.00 -2.49 -5.11
N ASN A 178 4.87 -1.21 -4.81
CA ASN A 178 3.78 -0.37 -5.30
C ASN A 178 3.94 0.02 -6.79
N VAL A 179 5.05 -0.35 -7.41
CA VAL A 179 5.36 -0.10 -8.83
C VAL A 179 5.19 -1.39 -9.63
N THR A 180 5.92 -2.44 -9.29
CA THR A 180 5.95 -3.68 -10.05
C THR A 180 5.01 -4.77 -9.53
N GLY A 181 4.45 -4.57 -8.34
CA GLY A 181 3.62 -5.57 -7.66
C GLY A 181 4.41 -6.75 -7.09
N GLU A 182 5.69 -6.87 -7.39
CA GLU A 182 6.51 -8.03 -7.01
C GLU A 182 6.60 -8.20 -5.51
N LEU A 183 6.46 -9.45 -5.07
CA LEU A 183 6.59 -9.86 -3.67
C LEU A 183 8.07 -9.89 -3.28
N TRP A 184 8.37 -9.31 -2.11
CA TRP A 184 9.72 -9.29 -1.56
C TRP A 184 9.96 -10.48 -0.63
N PRO A 185 11.21 -10.95 -0.48
CA PRO A 185 11.57 -12.10 0.38
C PRO A 185 11.62 -11.68 1.87
N VAL A 186 10.46 -11.24 2.41
CA VAL A 186 10.38 -10.62 3.74
C VAL A 186 10.92 -11.52 4.84
N ARG A 187 10.59 -12.83 4.81
CA ARG A 187 11.03 -13.79 5.83
C ARG A 187 12.54 -13.97 5.80
N GLU A 188 13.13 -14.10 4.63
CA GLU A 188 14.57 -14.24 4.46
C GLU A 188 15.31 -12.96 4.89
N LEU A 189 14.75 -11.80 4.59
CA LEU A 189 15.27 -10.51 5.05
C LEU A 189 15.16 -10.36 6.57
N ALA A 190 14.08 -10.86 7.20
CA ALA A 190 13.93 -10.88 8.65
C ALA A 190 14.97 -11.78 9.32
N VAL A 191 15.19 -12.98 8.78
CA VAL A 191 16.24 -13.90 9.25
C VAL A 191 17.62 -13.24 9.17
N ALA A 192 17.95 -12.60 8.05
CA ALA A 192 19.21 -11.88 7.87
C ALA A 192 19.36 -10.72 8.87
N ALA A 193 18.30 -9.92 9.07
CA ALA A 193 18.29 -8.82 10.04
C ALA A 193 18.57 -9.32 11.46
N HIS A 194 17.83 -10.33 11.90
CA HIS A 194 17.96 -10.91 13.25
C HIS A 194 19.29 -11.60 13.49
N ALA A 195 19.85 -12.28 12.48
CA ALA A 195 21.18 -12.88 12.58
C ALA A 195 22.28 -11.86 12.90
N HIS A 196 22.07 -10.60 12.50
CA HIS A 196 22.96 -9.49 12.81
C HIS A 196 22.48 -8.61 13.97
N GLY A 197 21.46 -9.01 14.73
CA GLY A 197 20.90 -8.26 15.87
C GLY A 197 20.17 -6.96 15.47
N ALA A 198 19.79 -6.82 14.21
CA ALA A 198 18.93 -5.75 13.74
C ALA A 198 17.46 -6.15 13.89
N ARG A 199 16.58 -5.16 14.00
CA ARG A 199 15.12 -5.34 13.92
C ARG A 199 14.63 -5.05 12.52
N ILE A 200 13.39 -5.45 12.22
CA ILE A 200 12.79 -5.26 10.91
C ILE A 200 11.36 -4.75 11.01
N VAL A 201 11.03 -3.72 10.20
CA VAL A 201 9.67 -3.24 9.98
C VAL A 201 9.25 -3.52 8.54
N LEU A 202 8.06 -4.10 8.42
CA LEU A 202 7.41 -4.40 7.14
C LEU A 202 6.47 -3.25 6.75
N ASP A 203 6.74 -2.59 5.63
CA ASP A 203 5.71 -1.81 4.94
C ASP A 203 4.79 -2.78 4.19
N ALA A 204 3.62 -3.03 4.77
CA ALA A 204 2.60 -3.91 4.21
C ALA A 204 1.51 -3.14 3.45
N ALA A 205 1.75 -1.88 3.07
CA ALA A 205 0.74 -1.05 2.40
C ALA A 205 0.16 -1.69 1.13
N GLN A 206 1.01 -2.40 0.37
CA GLN A 206 0.58 -3.15 -0.82
C GLN A 206 0.44 -4.66 -0.56
N LEU A 207 0.97 -5.18 0.54
CA LEU A 207 0.85 -6.62 0.85
C LEU A 207 -0.47 -6.94 1.55
N ALA A 208 -0.84 -6.18 2.58
CA ALA A 208 -2.01 -6.46 3.41
C ALA A 208 -3.37 -6.52 2.68
N PRO A 209 -3.62 -5.74 1.59
CA PRO A 209 -4.85 -5.87 0.80
C PRO A 209 -4.93 -7.14 -0.05
N HIS A 210 -3.81 -7.83 -0.30
CA HIS A 210 -3.65 -8.85 -1.32
C HIS A 210 -3.26 -10.23 -0.78
N HIS A 211 -2.55 -10.27 0.36
CA HIS A 211 -2.05 -11.50 0.99
C HIS A 211 -2.22 -11.46 2.51
N PRO A 212 -2.30 -12.62 3.17
CA PRO A 212 -2.25 -12.68 4.62
C PRO A 212 -0.91 -12.13 5.11
N VAL A 213 -0.97 -11.35 6.21
CA VAL A 213 0.21 -10.82 6.90
C VAL A 213 0.16 -11.34 8.34
N ASP A 214 1.09 -12.21 8.70
CA ASP A 214 1.27 -12.70 10.08
C ASP A 214 2.69 -12.37 10.56
N LEU A 215 2.78 -11.56 11.62
CA LEU A 215 4.06 -11.09 12.17
C LEU A 215 4.95 -12.23 12.66
N ARG A 216 4.35 -13.32 13.14
CA ARG A 216 5.09 -14.48 13.66
C ARG A 216 5.65 -15.32 12.52
N ASP A 217 4.83 -15.55 11.48
CA ASP A 217 5.24 -16.36 10.34
C ASP A 217 6.30 -15.64 9.49
N LEU A 218 6.17 -14.32 9.31
CA LEU A 218 7.14 -13.49 8.61
C LEU A 218 8.36 -13.15 9.47
N ASP A 219 8.27 -13.38 10.78
CA ASP A 219 9.29 -13.06 11.78
C ASP A 219 9.70 -11.58 11.77
N VAL A 220 8.75 -10.67 11.53
CA VAL A 220 8.99 -9.22 11.56
C VAL A 220 8.68 -8.63 12.93
N ASP A 221 9.37 -7.54 13.30
CA ASP A 221 9.18 -6.86 14.58
C ASP A 221 8.01 -5.89 14.56
N TRP A 222 7.80 -5.19 13.44
CA TRP A 222 6.67 -4.29 13.21
C TRP A 222 6.13 -4.44 11.80
N VAL A 223 4.85 -4.05 11.68
CA VAL A 223 4.15 -3.91 10.40
C VAL A 223 3.42 -2.58 10.36
N ALA A 224 3.41 -1.94 9.18
CA ALA A 224 2.67 -0.71 8.92
C ALA A 224 1.81 -0.84 7.66
N PHE A 225 0.55 -0.36 7.71
CA PHE A 225 -0.30 -0.29 6.53
C PHE A 225 -1.35 0.83 6.63
N SER A 226 -2.02 1.14 5.52
CA SER A 226 -3.06 2.17 5.42
C SER A 226 -4.43 1.55 5.16
N GLY A 227 -5.45 2.01 5.88
CA GLY A 227 -6.83 1.56 5.70
C GLY A 227 -7.39 1.85 4.32
N HIS A 228 -7.04 3.00 3.70
CA HIS A 228 -7.56 3.37 2.37
C HIS A 228 -7.11 2.45 1.23
N LYS A 229 -6.06 1.66 1.43
CA LYS A 229 -5.65 0.60 0.51
C LYS A 229 -6.29 -0.74 0.88
N LEU A 230 -6.58 -0.94 2.17
CA LEU A 230 -7.28 -2.10 2.71
C LEU A 230 -8.82 -1.91 2.69
N TYR A 231 -9.36 -1.30 1.65
CA TYR A 231 -10.80 -1.11 1.45
C TYR A 231 -11.53 -0.33 2.55
N ALA A 232 -10.82 0.45 3.38
CA ALA A 232 -11.34 1.26 4.49
C ALA A 232 -10.89 2.73 4.36
N PRO A 233 -11.49 3.54 3.46
CA PRO A 233 -11.03 4.89 3.10
C PRO A 233 -11.45 5.98 4.10
N PHE A 234 -11.20 5.78 5.41
CA PHE A 234 -11.63 6.69 6.48
C PHE A 234 -10.46 7.38 7.20
N GLY A 235 -9.33 7.56 6.55
CA GLY A 235 -8.18 8.29 7.08
C GLY A 235 -7.57 7.63 8.32
N SER A 236 -7.38 6.32 8.28
CA SER A 236 -6.76 5.53 9.33
C SER A 236 -5.70 4.59 8.77
N GLY A 237 -4.71 4.30 9.60
CA GLY A 237 -3.63 3.34 9.34
C GLY A 237 -3.28 2.60 10.62
N VAL A 238 -2.32 1.72 10.54
CA VAL A 238 -1.89 0.86 11.64
C VAL A 238 -0.37 0.80 11.69
N LEU A 239 0.18 0.90 12.91
CA LEU A 239 1.48 0.37 13.28
C LEU A 239 1.25 -0.73 14.32
N ALA A 240 1.72 -1.95 14.05
CA ALA A 240 1.59 -3.06 14.98
C ALA A 240 2.93 -3.77 15.17
N GLY A 241 3.22 -4.24 16.39
CA GLY A 241 4.42 -5.01 16.71
C GLY A 241 4.95 -4.73 18.11
N ARG A 242 6.24 -4.95 18.31
CA ARG A 242 6.92 -4.95 19.62
C ARG A 242 6.71 -3.65 20.38
N ALA A 243 6.42 -3.82 21.67
CA ALA A 243 6.11 -2.71 22.57
C ALA A 243 7.34 -1.98 23.13
N ASP A 244 8.51 -2.61 23.17
CA ASP A 244 9.66 -2.15 23.95
C ASP A 244 10.18 -0.76 23.52
N TRP A 245 10.43 -0.51 22.23
CA TRP A 245 10.83 0.83 21.75
C TRP A 245 9.70 1.85 21.87
N LEU A 246 8.45 1.41 21.64
CA LEU A 246 7.27 2.25 21.77
C LEU A 246 7.07 2.72 23.22
N GLN A 247 7.29 1.86 24.20
CA GLN A 247 7.15 2.19 25.62
C GLN A 247 8.32 3.02 26.17
N ALA A 248 9.53 2.81 25.64
CA ALA A 248 10.73 3.50 26.12
C ALA A 248 10.79 4.97 25.66
N ALA A 249 10.18 5.28 24.51
CA ALA A 249 10.26 6.62 23.92
C ALA A 249 9.22 7.58 24.52
N GLU A 250 9.45 8.88 24.35
CA GLU A 250 8.43 9.90 24.53
C GLU A 250 7.27 9.69 23.53
N PRO A 251 6.04 10.11 23.89
CA PRO A 251 4.90 9.94 22.99
C PRO A 251 5.11 10.67 21.68
N TYR A 252 4.64 10.07 20.59
CA TYR A 252 4.68 10.68 19.24
C TYR A 252 3.98 12.03 19.21
N LEU A 253 2.80 12.10 19.86
CA LEU A 253 2.05 13.32 20.08
C LEU A 253 1.78 13.47 21.58
N ALA A 254 2.25 14.54 22.20
CA ALA A 254 1.99 14.85 23.59
C ALA A 254 0.61 15.49 23.75
N GLY A 255 -0.26 14.87 24.55
CA GLY A 255 -1.62 15.40 24.75
C GLY A 255 -2.47 14.56 25.68
N GLY A 256 -3.69 15.00 25.87
CA GLY A 256 -4.68 14.24 26.63
C GLY A 256 -4.97 12.91 25.93
N GLY A 257 -5.10 11.82 26.70
CA GLY A 257 -5.21 10.45 26.19
C GLY A 257 -3.90 9.70 26.26
N ALA A 258 -2.77 10.31 25.89
CA ALA A 258 -1.45 9.75 26.05
C ALA A 258 -0.94 9.83 27.49
N SER A 259 -1.35 10.84 28.26
CA SER A 259 -0.95 11.05 29.67
C SER A 259 -1.87 10.32 30.64
N ARG A 260 -1.29 9.54 31.55
CA ARG A 260 -1.98 8.93 32.71
C ARG A 260 -2.17 9.92 33.85
N LYS A 261 -1.14 10.77 34.09
CA LYS A 261 -1.17 11.78 35.16
C LYS A 261 -0.30 12.97 34.75
N VAL A 262 -0.80 14.17 35.10
CA VAL A 262 -0.05 15.41 34.94
C VAL A 262 -0.08 16.15 36.27
N THR A 263 1.10 16.52 36.77
CA THR A 263 1.25 17.19 38.06
C THR A 263 2.11 18.44 37.92
N ARG A 264 1.68 19.56 38.49
CA ARG A 264 2.50 20.78 38.53
C ARG A 264 3.64 20.58 39.52
N ARG A 265 4.86 20.95 39.09
CA ARG A 265 6.04 20.94 39.97
C ARG A 265 6.14 22.25 40.73
N GLU A 266 6.94 22.23 41.84
CA GLU A 266 7.23 23.42 42.64
C GLU A 266 8.04 24.48 41.86
N ASP A 267 8.86 24.03 40.90
CA ASP A 267 9.66 24.89 40.00
C ASP A 267 8.82 25.58 38.90
N GLY A 268 7.50 25.38 38.88
CA GLY A 268 6.58 25.94 37.91
C GLY A 268 6.40 25.09 36.63
N GLY A 269 7.17 24.02 36.46
CA GLY A 269 7.03 23.07 35.34
C GLY A 269 5.93 22.03 35.59
N VAL A 270 5.81 21.07 34.65
CA VAL A 270 4.91 19.92 34.76
C VAL A 270 5.69 18.61 34.77
N ALA A 271 5.23 17.65 35.57
CA ALA A 271 5.64 16.25 35.52
C ALA A 271 4.52 15.46 34.85
N VAL A 272 4.86 14.58 33.92
CA VAL A 272 3.90 13.77 33.16
C VAL A 272 4.25 12.30 33.33
N GLU A 273 3.25 11.51 33.68
CA GLU A 273 3.30 10.06 33.61
C GLU A 273 2.52 9.63 32.35
N TRP A 274 3.21 9.00 31.42
CA TRP A 274 2.61 8.51 30.17
C TRP A 274 2.02 7.11 30.33
N HIS A 275 1.04 6.78 29.49
CA HIS A 275 0.55 5.40 29.37
C HIS A 275 1.65 4.45 28.86
N GLU A 276 1.58 3.18 29.25
CA GLU A 276 2.49 2.10 28.81
C GLU A 276 1.89 1.28 27.64
N THR A 277 0.65 1.60 27.27
CA THR A 277 -0.09 0.95 26.18
C THR A 277 -0.05 1.78 24.90
N ALA A 278 -0.70 1.31 23.84
CA ALA A 278 -0.89 2.04 22.58
C ALA A 278 -1.40 3.48 22.76
N ALA A 279 -2.20 3.73 23.81
CA ALA A 279 -2.69 5.06 24.17
C ALA A 279 -1.56 6.11 24.30
N ARG A 280 -0.32 5.70 24.65
CA ARG A 280 0.86 6.57 24.70
C ARG A 280 1.08 7.34 23.40
N HIS A 281 0.76 6.73 22.27
CA HIS A 281 0.99 7.30 20.94
C HIS A 281 -0.30 7.73 20.22
N GLU A 282 -1.45 7.59 20.88
CA GLU A 282 -2.77 7.94 20.37
C GLU A 282 -3.38 9.15 21.10
N ALA A 283 -2.61 10.25 21.21
CA ALA A 283 -3.08 11.46 21.87
C ALA A 283 -4.25 12.11 21.14
N GLY A 284 -5.14 12.71 21.92
CA GLY A 284 -6.34 13.38 21.39
C GLY A 284 -7.57 12.46 21.39
N SER A 285 -8.56 12.79 20.57
CA SER A 285 -9.71 11.91 20.30
C SER A 285 -9.35 11.02 19.11
N PRO A 286 -9.34 9.69 19.27
CA PRO A 286 -8.95 8.80 18.20
C PRO A 286 -10.00 8.74 17.08
N ASN A 287 -9.57 8.35 15.90
CA ASN A 287 -10.47 8.10 14.75
C ASN A 287 -11.18 6.74 14.91
N VAL A 288 -12.24 6.71 15.71
CA VAL A 288 -13.03 5.48 15.97
C VAL A 288 -13.59 4.88 14.69
N ILE A 289 -14.14 5.72 13.82
CA ILE A 289 -14.74 5.28 12.55
C ILE A 289 -13.68 4.63 11.67
N GLY A 290 -12.50 5.25 11.57
CA GLY A 290 -11.40 4.70 10.78
C GLY A 290 -10.85 3.39 11.35
N ALA A 291 -10.71 3.27 12.67
CA ALA A 291 -10.29 2.02 13.32
C ALA A 291 -11.32 0.90 13.11
N TYR A 292 -12.59 1.20 13.28
CA TYR A 292 -13.68 0.26 13.06
C TYR A 292 -13.78 -0.19 11.60
N ALA A 293 -13.62 0.75 10.66
CA ALA A 293 -13.61 0.46 9.24
C ALA A 293 -12.46 -0.51 8.86
N ILE A 294 -11.24 -0.29 9.40
CA ILE A 294 -10.12 -1.23 9.20
C ILE A 294 -10.46 -2.61 9.75
N ALA A 295 -11.01 -2.68 10.97
CA ALA A 295 -11.39 -3.96 11.58
C ALA A 295 -12.49 -4.68 10.77
N SER A 296 -13.47 -3.95 10.23
CA SER A 296 -14.50 -4.50 9.35
C SER A 296 -13.89 -5.06 8.06
N ALA A 297 -12.95 -4.33 7.44
CA ALA A 297 -12.24 -4.81 6.26
C ALA A 297 -11.40 -6.07 6.56
N CYS A 298 -10.67 -6.10 7.67
CA CYS A 298 -9.93 -7.28 8.11
C CYS A 298 -10.84 -8.51 8.24
N LYS A 299 -12.00 -8.36 8.88
CA LYS A 299 -12.99 -9.44 9.00
C LYS A 299 -13.51 -9.89 7.65
N ALA A 300 -13.89 -8.95 6.78
CA ALA A 300 -14.43 -9.26 5.46
C ALA A 300 -13.43 -10.05 4.60
N LEU A 301 -12.15 -9.66 4.60
CA LEU A 301 -11.10 -10.37 3.86
C LEU A 301 -10.83 -11.76 4.44
N THR A 302 -10.78 -11.88 5.77
CA THR A 302 -10.59 -13.17 6.44
C THR A 302 -11.75 -14.13 6.17
N GLU A 303 -13.00 -13.65 6.25
CA GLU A 303 -14.20 -14.41 5.98
C GLU A 303 -14.32 -14.84 4.50
N ALA A 304 -13.86 -14.02 3.57
CA ALA A 304 -13.79 -14.36 2.14
C ALA A 304 -12.79 -15.48 1.83
N GLY A 305 -11.78 -15.65 2.68
CA GLY A 305 -10.75 -16.69 2.55
C GLY A 305 -9.62 -16.32 1.59
N TRP A 306 -8.39 -16.27 2.12
CA TRP A 306 -7.22 -15.81 1.38
C TRP A 306 -6.90 -16.65 0.15
N ASP A 307 -7.05 -17.98 0.21
CA ASP A 307 -6.80 -18.86 -0.95
C ASP A 307 -7.67 -18.47 -2.15
N SER A 308 -8.94 -18.15 -1.89
CA SER A 308 -9.90 -17.72 -2.89
C SER A 308 -9.55 -16.35 -3.47
N LEU A 309 -9.21 -15.39 -2.60
CA LEU A 309 -8.84 -14.02 -3.00
C LEU A 309 -7.55 -14.02 -3.83
N VAL A 310 -6.53 -14.73 -3.38
CA VAL A 310 -5.23 -14.84 -4.08
C VAL A 310 -5.42 -15.55 -5.44
N THR A 311 -6.17 -16.65 -5.49
CA THR A 311 -6.44 -17.37 -6.75
C THR A 311 -7.13 -16.46 -7.76
N ARG A 312 -8.15 -15.69 -7.32
CA ARG A 312 -8.83 -14.73 -8.17
C ARG A 312 -7.88 -13.64 -8.67
N GLU A 313 -7.07 -13.10 -7.79
CA GLU A 313 -6.12 -12.05 -8.17
C GLU A 313 -5.10 -12.55 -9.17
N GLN A 314 -4.55 -13.75 -8.99
CA GLN A 314 -3.63 -14.37 -9.95
C GLN A 314 -4.28 -14.58 -11.33
N HIS A 315 -5.57 -14.91 -11.37
CA HIS A 315 -6.32 -14.97 -12.64
C HIS A 315 -6.37 -13.60 -13.34
N LEU A 316 -6.65 -12.53 -12.61
CA LEU A 316 -6.68 -11.17 -13.18
C LEU A 316 -5.28 -10.70 -13.61
N ILE A 317 -4.23 -11.02 -12.84
CA ILE A 317 -2.83 -10.75 -13.20
C ILE A 317 -2.47 -11.44 -14.51
N ALA A 318 -2.82 -12.72 -14.65
CA ALA A 318 -2.56 -13.48 -15.88
C ALA A 318 -3.25 -12.83 -17.09
N LYS A 319 -4.55 -12.49 -16.98
CA LYS A 319 -5.30 -11.80 -18.05
C LYS A 319 -4.63 -10.49 -18.48
N VAL A 320 -4.23 -9.64 -17.52
CA VAL A 320 -3.57 -8.37 -17.83
C VAL A 320 -2.23 -8.62 -18.52
N ARG A 321 -1.41 -9.52 -17.99
CA ARG A 321 -0.07 -9.77 -18.53
C ARG A 321 -0.12 -10.39 -19.92
N GLU A 322 -0.99 -11.38 -20.11
CA GLU A 322 -1.22 -12.02 -21.42
C GLU A 322 -1.69 -10.98 -22.45
N GLY A 323 -2.68 -10.15 -22.10
CA GLY A 323 -3.18 -9.14 -23.00
C GLY A 323 -2.17 -8.04 -23.32
N LEU A 324 -1.37 -7.60 -22.35
CA LEU A 324 -0.30 -6.63 -22.60
C LEU A 324 0.84 -7.23 -23.44
N ALA A 325 1.11 -8.52 -23.35
CA ALA A 325 2.13 -9.21 -24.14
C ALA A 325 1.77 -9.32 -25.64
N GLU A 326 0.47 -9.25 -25.98
CA GLU A 326 0.01 -9.21 -27.38
C GLU A 326 0.28 -7.86 -28.08
N VAL A 327 0.69 -6.82 -27.34
CA VAL A 327 0.97 -5.47 -27.85
C VAL A 327 2.48 -5.22 -27.83
N PRO A 328 3.19 -5.32 -28.97
CA PRO A 328 4.66 -5.28 -29.01
C PRO A 328 5.27 -3.98 -28.46
N GLU A 329 4.56 -2.86 -28.55
CA GLU A 329 4.98 -1.55 -28.06
C GLU A 329 4.90 -1.43 -26.53
N VAL A 330 4.24 -2.38 -25.85
CA VAL A 330 4.11 -2.38 -24.41
C VAL A 330 5.28 -3.13 -23.77
N ARG A 331 5.94 -2.46 -22.84
CA ARG A 331 6.97 -3.08 -21.98
C ARG A 331 6.54 -3.03 -20.52
N VAL A 332 6.24 -4.18 -19.95
CA VAL A 332 5.96 -4.33 -18.49
C VAL A 332 7.24 -4.11 -17.70
N LEU A 333 7.13 -3.39 -16.59
CA LEU A 333 8.26 -3.11 -15.70
C LEU A 333 8.37 -4.21 -14.63
N SER A 334 9.59 -4.73 -14.44
CA SER A 334 9.90 -5.76 -13.47
C SER A 334 11.27 -5.52 -12.85
N LEU A 335 11.41 -5.76 -11.55
CA LEU A 335 12.67 -5.68 -10.80
C LEU A 335 13.33 -7.06 -10.69
N PHE A 336 12.53 -8.09 -10.39
CA PHE A 336 12.98 -9.46 -10.14
C PHE A 336 12.79 -10.40 -11.35
N GLY A 337 12.23 -9.88 -12.43
CA GLY A 337 11.97 -10.63 -13.66
C GLY A 337 10.49 -10.98 -13.85
N ASP A 338 10.18 -11.39 -15.08
CA ASP A 338 8.80 -11.57 -15.51
C ASP A 338 8.05 -12.64 -14.72
N ASP A 339 8.74 -13.72 -14.30
CA ASP A 339 8.13 -14.83 -13.56
C ASP A 339 8.02 -14.57 -12.06
N ALA A 340 8.47 -13.42 -11.58
CA ALA A 340 8.39 -13.10 -10.16
C ALA A 340 6.93 -13.04 -9.68
N PRO A 341 6.61 -13.67 -8.53
CA PRO A 341 5.27 -13.60 -7.95
C PRO A 341 4.92 -12.16 -7.59
N ARG A 342 3.65 -11.78 -7.83
CA ARG A 342 3.21 -10.40 -7.63
C ARG A 342 1.76 -10.29 -7.20
N VAL A 343 1.43 -9.15 -6.62
CA VAL A 343 0.05 -8.72 -6.34
C VAL A 343 -0.53 -7.98 -7.56
N GLY A 344 -1.81 -7.64 -7.52
CA GLY A 344 -2.56 -6.96 -8.59
C GLY A 344 -2.08 -5.54 -8.92
N VAL A 345 -0.79 -5.37 -9.11
CA VAL A 345 -0.12 -4.10 -9.47
C VAL A 345 0.85 -4.37 -10.62
N ILE A 346 0.61 -3.73 -11.75
CA ILE A 346 1.44 -3.88 -12.96
C ILE A 346 1.73 -2.49 -13.52
N SER A 347 3.01 -2.13 -13.60
CA SER A 347 3.43 -0.91 -14.29
C SER A 347 4.04 -1.24 -15.65
N PHE A 348 3.83 -0.36 -16.61
CA PHE A 348 4.30 -0.54 -17.97
C PHE A 348 4.56 0.81 -18.65
N VAL A 349 5.27 0.78 -19.74
CA VAL A 349 5.43 1.91 -20.68
C VAL A 349 4.98 1.47 -22.07
N VAL A 350 4.53 2.42 -22.86
CA VAL A 350 4.13 2.20 -24.27
C VAL A 350 5.07 3.01 -25.15
N GLU A 351 5.78 2.33 -26.06
CA GLU A 351 6.71 2.99 -26.98
C GLU A 351 5.98 3.98 -27.87
N GLY A 352 6.55 5.18 -28.04
CA GLY A 352 5.94 6.25 -28.82
C GLY A 352 4.84 7.04 -28.12
N TRP A 353 4.46 6.69 -26.88
CA TRP A 353 3.40 7.36 -26.13
C TRP A 353 3.91 8.14 -24.91
N ASN A 354 3.33 9.32 -24.73
CA ASN A 354 3.38 10.01 -23.44
C ASN A 354 2.46 9.30 -22.44
N SER A 355 2.99 8.87 -21.29
CA SER A 355 2.22 8.08 -20.30
C SER A 355 1.01 8.83 -19.74
N SER A 356 1.10 10.15 -19.54
CA SER A 356 -0.02 10.97 -19.06
C SER A 356 -1.11 11.11 -20.12
N HIS A 357 -0.70 11.24 -21.40
CA HIS A 357 -1.62 11.26 -22.53
C HIS A 357 -2.35 9.91 -22.67
N PHE A 358 -1.61 8.81 -22.60
CA PHE A 358 -2.19 7.47 -22.70
C PHE A 358 -3.20 7.20 -21.56
N ALA A 359 -2.85 7.56 -20.32
CA ALA A 359 -3.75 7.43 -19.17
C ALA A 359 -5.00 8.31 -19.29
N ALA A 360 -4.86 9.55 -19.83
CA ALA A 360 -5.98 10.43 -20.07
C ALA A 360 -6.91 9.87 -21.17
N ALA A 361 -6.36 9.29 -22.23
CA ALA A 361 -7.14 8.64 -23.29
C ALA A 361 -7.89 7.41 -22.76
N LEU A 362 -7.25 6.54 -21.97
CA LEU A 362 -7.93 5.43 -21.31
C LEU A 362 -9.14 5.91 -20.46
N SER A 363 -8.97 7.02 -19.75
CA SER A 363 -10.05 7.57 -18.92
C SER A 363 -11.18 8.19 -19.76
N ALA A 364 -10.84 9.07 -20.68
CA ALA A 364 -11.82 9.89 -21.42
C ALA A 364 -12.54 9.13 -22.52
N GLU A 365 -11.87 8.19 -23.19
CA GLU A 365 -12.43 7.46 -24.33
C GLU A 365 -13.00 6.08 -23.96
N TYR A 366 -12.52 5.47 -22.84
CA TYR A 366 -12.90 4.10 -22.44
C TYR A 366 -13.46 4.00 -21.01
N GLY A 367 -13.46 5.08 -20.24
CA GLY A 367 -13.93 5.10 -18.85
C GLY A 367 -13.08 4.26 -17.90
N ILE A 368 -11.75 4.22 -18.12
CA ILE A 368 -10.79 3.40 -17.38
C ILE A 368 -9.86 4.30 -16.58
N GLY A 369 -9.90 4.20 -15.25
CA GLY A 369 -9.00 4.94 -14.37
C GLY A 369 -7.75 4.14 -14.02
N VAL A 370 -6.61 4.58 -14.51
CA VAL A 370 -5.27 4.09 -14.16
C VAL A 370 -4.43 5.22 -13.56
N ARG A 371 -3.23 4.92 -13.09
CA ARG A 371 -2.27 5.91 -12.61
C ARG A 371 -1.12 6.09 -13.59
N ASP A 372 -0.69 7.33 -13.81
CA ASP A 372 0.58 7.63 -14.47
C ASP A 372 1.54 8.32 -13.50
N GLY A 373 2.83 8.31 -13.80
CA GLY A 373 3.84 9.02 -13.02
C GLY A 373 4.95 8.16 -12.44
N LEU A 374 5.48 8.63 -11.30
CA LEU A 374 6.60 8.02 -10.58
C LEU A 374 6.18 7.29 -9.29
N PHE A 375 4.89 7.24 -8.98
CA PHE A 375 4.22 6.47 -7.91
C PHE A 375 4.84 6.64 -6.51
N CYS A 376 5.43 7.83 -6.22
CA CYS A 376 6.20 8.10 -4.99
C CYS A 376 7.31 7.05 -4.74
N ALA A 377 7.93 6.53 -5.81
CA ALA A 377 9.05 5.60 -5.82
C ALA A 377 10.05 5.99 -6.93
N HIS A 378 10.46 7.26 -6.92
CA HIS A 378 11.26 7.86 -7.99
C HIS A 378 12.56 7.10 -8.28
N PRO A 379 13.34 6.66 -7.26
CA PRO A 379 14.57 5.91 -7.55
C PRO A 379 14.27 4.56 -8.23
N LEU A 380 13.24 3.82 -7.78
CA LEU A 380 12.85 2.56 -8.40
C LEU A 380 12.45 2.76 -9.86
N VAL A 381 11.56 3.72 -10.15
CA VAL A 381 11.11 3.98 -11.53
C VAL A 381 12.29 4.36 -12.42
N ARG A 382 13.24 5.17 -11.92
CA ARG A 382 14.47 5.52 -12.63
C ARG A 382 15.33 4.27 -12.92
N THR A 383 15.48 3.38 -11.94
CA THR A 383 16.21 2.10 -12.11
C THR A 383 15.58 1.23 -13.20
N LEU A 384 14.23 1.15 -13.23
CA LEU A 384 13.48 0.34 -14.19
C LEU A 384 13.48 0.90 -15.62
N LEU A 385 13.51 2.23 -15.76
CA LEU A 385 13.50 2.91 -17.07
C LEU A 385 14.89 3.18 -17.61
N GLY A 386 15.91 3.21 -16.76
CA GLY A 386 17.30 3.51 -17.07
C GLY A 386 17.69 4.93 -16.65
N SER A 387 18.98 5.13 -16.39
CA SER A 387 19.54 6.42 -15.91
C SER A 387 19.47 7.55 -16.97
N ASP A 388 19.31 7.19 -18.23
CA ASP A 388 19.17 8.08 -19.38
C ASP A 388 17.72 8.58 -19.60
N ALA A 389 16.74 8.04 -18.86
CA ALA A 389 15.36 8.50 -18.96
C ALA A 389 15.19 9.94 -18.45
N GLN A 390 14.55 10.77 -19.29
CA GLN A 390 14.32 12.19 -19.02
C GLN A 390 12.89 12.44 -18.52
N THR A 391 12.68 13.57 -17.84
CA THR A 391 11.35 14.00 -17.45
C THR A 391 10.48 14.18 -18.70
N GLN A 392 9.29 13.62 -18.68
CA GLN A 392 8.35 13.68 -19.79
C GLN A 392 7.92 15.13 -20.08
N GLY A 393 7.79 15.46 -21.37
CA GLY A 393 7.23 16.73 -21.84
C GLY A 393 5.74 16.88 -21.52
N GLU A 394 5.18 18.05 -21.82
CA GLU A 394 3.76 18.34 -21.65
C GLU A 394 2.89 17.44 -22.52
N CYS A 395 1.67 17.17 -22.07
CA CYS A 395 0.68 16.46 -22.85
C CYS A 395 0.34 17.21 -24.13
N GLY A 396 0.34 16.51 -25.28
CA GLY A 396 0.16 17.12 -26.61
C GLY A 396 1.44 17.70 -27.22
N ALA A 397 2.59 17.65 -26.50
CA ALA A 397 3.88 17.85 -27.15
C ALA A 397 4.12 16.74 -28.19
N PRO A 398 4.93 17.00 -29.26
CA PRO A 398 5.33 15.94 -30.17
C PRO A 398 5.88 14.75 -29.39
N GLU A 399 5.52 13.55 -29.80
CA GLU A 399 6.04 12.31 -29.20
C GLU A 399 7.57 12.40 -29.08
N ALA A 400 8.12 11.83 -28.01
CA ALA A 400 9.56 11.73 -27.85
C ALA A 400 10.15 11.08 -29.09
N ALA A 401 11.29 11.60 -29.56
CA ALA A 401 11.93 11.05 -30.71
C ALA A 401 12.19 9.55 -30.54
N PRO A 402 12.18 8.73 -31.60
CA PRO A 402 12.47 7.31 -31.49
C PRO A 402 13.77 7.06 -30.73
N GLY A 403 13.66 6.38 -29.57
CA GLY A 403 14.78 6.09 -28.67
C GLY A 403 14.92 7.03 -27.45
N GLU A 404 14.16 8.11 -27.33
CA GLU A 404 14.08 8.87 -26.09
C GLU A 404 13.24 8.14 -25.05
N LYS A 405 13.83 7.90 -23.87
CA LYS A 405 13.15 7.26 -22.73
C LYS A 405 12.53 8.31 -21.82
N SER A 406 11.24 8.21 -21.63
CA SER A 406 10.52 9.04 -20.66
C SER A 406 10.66 8.50 -19.25
N LEU A 407 10.94 9.38 -18.29
CA LEU A 407 10.91 9.05 -16.86
C LEU A 407 9.46 9.15 -16.34
N ASN A 408 8.60 8.29 -16.82
CA ASN A 408 7.21 8.18 -16.41
C ASN A 408 6.66 6.81 -16.85
N ALA A 409 5.73 6.26 -16.09
CA ALA A 409 5.12 4.97 -16.40
C ALA A 409 3.61 5.03 -16.15
N ILE A 410 2.90 4.04 -16.66
CA ILE A 410 1.48 3.80 -16.41
C ILE A 410 1.39 2.62 -15.45
N ARG A 411 0.50 2.70 -14.47
CA ARG A 411 0.26 1.62 -13.53
C ARG A 411 -1.22 1.26 -13.54
N VAL A 412 -1.53 0.03 -13.89
CA VAL A 412 -2.82 -0.60 -13.67
C VAL A 412 -2.77 -1.37 -12.36
N SER A 413 -3.79 -1.23 -11.52
CA SER A 413 -3.86 -1.96 -10.27
C SER A 413 -5.30 -2.28 -9.89
N PHE A 414 -5.50 -3.48 -9.37
CA PHE A 414 -6.80 -4.07 -9.10
C PHE A 414 -6.73 -4.95 -7.84
N GLY A 415 -7.86 -5.44 -7.37
CA GLY A 415 -7.91 -6.25 -6.15
C GLY A 415 -9.23 -7.01 -6.01
N ALA A 416 -9.58 -7.37 -4.77
CA ALA A 416 -10.68 -8.28 -4.44
C ALA A 416 -12.05 -7.86 -5.02
N GLY A 417 -12.29 -6.56 -5.25
CA GLY A 417 -13.55 -6.04 -5.79
C GLY A 417 -13.58 -5.83 -7.30
N THR A 418 -12.49 -6.12 -8.03
CA THR A 418 -12.39 -5.83 -9.46
C THR A 418 -13.14 -6.86 -10.31
N PRO A 419 -14.10 -6.45 -11.16
CA PRO A 419 -14.76 -7.33 -12.11
C PRO A 419 -13.85 -7.70 -13.28
N ASP A 420 -14.06 -8.90 -13.86
CA ASP A 420 -13.30 -9.38 -15.04
C ASP A 420 -13.49 -8.47 -16.25
N GLU A 421 -14.71 -7.98 -16.47
CA GLU A 421 -15.04 -7.08 -17.57
C GLU A 421 -14.26 -5.77 -17.57
N HIS A 422 -13.83 -5.29 -16.40
CA HIS A 422 -12.98 -4.09 -16.31
C HIS A 422 -11.56 -4.36 -16.81
N VAL A 423 -11.02 -5.53 -16.49
CA VAL A 423 -9.69 -5.96 -16.95
C VAL A 423 -9.71 -6.25 -18.45
N GLU A 424 -10.74 -6.92 -18.95
CA GLU A 424 -10.90 -7.21 -20.37
C GLU A 424 -11.01 -5.91 -21.19
N ARG A 425 -11.83 -4.95 -20.73
CA ARG A 425 -11.93 -3.63 -21.37
C ARG A 425 -10.60 -2.89 -21.35
N PHE A 426 -9.84 -2.96 -20.25
CA PHE A 426 -8.52 -2.34 -20.17
C PHE A 426 -7.56 -2.92 -21.22
N VAL A 427 -7.45 -4.24 -21.31
CA VAL A 427 -6.56 -4.90 -22.28
C VAL A 427 -6.95 -4.52 -23.72
N ASN A 428 -8.25 -4.57 -24.04
CA ASN A 428 -8.75 -4.19 -25.37
C ASN A 428 -8.46 -2.72 -25.68
N ALA A 429 -8.70 -1.81 -24.73
CA ALA A 429 -8.45 -0.39 -24.89
C ALA A 429 -6.96 -0.06 -25.12
N VAL A 430 -6.03 -0.77 -24.45
CA VAL A 430 -4.59 -0.64 -24.68
C VAL A 430 -4.26 -1.02 -26.12
N GLY A 431 -4.75 -2.17 -26.60
CA GLY A 431 -4.52 -2.61 -27.99
C GLY A 431 -5.09 -1.63 -29.01
N GLU A 432 -6.32 -1.14 -28.83
CA GLU A 432 -6.95 -0.15 -29.71
C GLU A 432 -6.17 1.17 -29.74
N LEU A 433 -5.80 1.72 -28.58
CA LEU A 433 -5.05 2.98 -28.51
C LEU A 433 -3.68 2.87 -29.20
N VAL A 434 -2.99 1.75 -29.06
CA VAL A 434 -1.70 1.55 -29.73
C VAL A 434 -1.88 1.42 -31.26
N ALA A 435 -2.89 0.68 -31.71
CA ALA A 435 -3.13 0.42 -33.12
C ALA A 435 -3.72 1.63 -33.87
N GLU A 436 -4.63 2.38 -33.26
CA GLU A 436 -5.44 3.41 -33.89
C GLU A 436 -5.08 4.85 -33.47
N GLY A 437 -4.39 5.01 -32.34
CA GLY A 437 -4.16 6.29 -31.69
C GLY A 437 -5.37 6.77 -30.89
N ALA A 438 -5.21 7.90 -30.18
CA ALA A 438 -6.31 8.52 -29.47
C ALA A 438 -7.34 9.11 -30.46
N LYS A 439 -8.62 8.88 -30.19
CA LYS A 439 -9.75 9.38 -30.99
C LYS A 439 -10.05 10.85 -30.72
N TRP A 440 -9.52 11.42 -29.63
CA TRP A 440 -9.72 12.78 -29.20
C TRP A 440 -8.40 13.56 -29.12
N GLN A 441 -8.48 14.89 -29.08
CA GLN A 441 -7.30 15.73 -28.85
C GLN A 441 -7.13 16.00 -27.35
N TYR A 442 -5.89 16.13 -26.92
CA TYR A 442 -5.55 16.34 -25.50
C TYR A 442 -4.64 17.57 -25.35
N ARG A 443 -4.73 18.23 -24.20
CA ARG A 443 -3.88 19.37 -23.83
C ARG A 443 -3.46 19.27 -22.36
N THR A 444 -2.39 19.98 -22.02
CA THR A 444 -2.02 20.16 -20.60
C THR A 444 -2.81 21.33 -20.01
N GLU A 445 -3.48 21.10 -18.89
CA GLU A 445 -4.18 22.10 -18.09
C GLU A 445 -3.84 21.86 -16.62
N ASP A 446 -3.27 22.86 -15.93
CA ASP A 446 -2.81 22.76 -14.54
C ASP A 446 -1.90 21.54 -14.26
N GLY A 447 -1.01 21.23 -15.20
CA GLY A 447 -0.08 20.11 -15.11
C GLY A 447 -0.72 18.71 -15.29
N ARG A 448 -1.98 18.66 -15.79
CA ARG A 448 -2.70 17.42 -16.07
C ARG A 448 -3.03 17.33 -17.57
N CYS A 449 -3.00 16.11 -18.07
CA CYS A 449 -3.47 15.84 -19.42
C CYS A 449 -5.01 15.71 -19.41
N VAL A 450 -5.69 16.55 -20.19
CA VAL A 450 -7.16 16.59 -20.27
C VAL A 450 -7.61 16.63 -21.73
N PRO A 451 -8.82 16.13 -22.06
CA PRO A 451 -9.38 16.29 -23.39
C PRO A 451 -9.48 17.77 -23.77
N ALA A 452 -9.11 18.10 -24.99
CA ALA A 452 -9.32 19.42 -25.55
C ALA A 452 -10.80 19.57 -25.95
N VAL A 453 -11.44 20.61 -25.43
CA VAL A 453 -12.85 20.95 -25.74
C VAL A 453 -12.93 21.63 -27.09
#